data_6a29663ee9d3dc58d07c3e7c7dddc648
#
_entry.id   6a29663ee9d3dc58d07c3e7c7dddc648
#
_cell.length_a   1.000
_cell.length_b   1.000
_cell.length_c   1.000
_cell.angle_alpha   90.00
_cell.angle_beta   90.00
_cell.angle_gamma   90.00
#
_symmetry.space_group_name_H-M   'P 1'
#
loop_
_entity.id
_entity.type
_entity.pdbx_description
1 polymer ?
#
loop_
_entity_poly.entity_id
_entity_poly.type
_entity_poly.pdbx_seq_one_letter_code
_entity_poly.pdbx_strand_id
1 'polypeptide(L)'
;VSGFFGILLIALNDLDQLFGNLFTLICATGYALHIVMVERYIKNMSISKLMFIQSLSGAIFCLPFLNFTNLGLASGFIFPILFLGFVVNFCAFYLQLFGQKSINASTASLLFGLEGVFALLIGVFFVGEVLNLINWLGVIVILISIFYVIKE
;
A
#
# COMPACT_ATOMS: atom_id res chain seq x y z
N VAL A 1 8.88 7.92 12.86
CA VAL A 1 8.56 9.25 13.43
C VAL A 1 8.87 10.35 12.41
N SER A 2 10.07 10.39 11.80
CA SER A 2 10.45 11.42 10.80
C SER A 2 9.54 11.48 9.57
N GLY A 3 9.10 10.33 9.03
CA GLY A 3 8.17 10.28 7.90
C GLY A 3 6.80 10.90 8.20
N PHE A 4 6.29 10.71 9.42
CA PHE A 4 5.04 11.33 9.86
C PHE A 4 5.12 12.87 9.86
N PHE A 5 6.21 13.44 10.38
CA PHE A 5 6.43 14.88 10.35
C PHE A 5 6.59 15.44 8.93
N GLY A 6 7.22 14.68 8.03
CA GLY A 6 7.34 15.07 6.62
C GLY A 6 5.98 15.15 5.93
N ILE A 7 5.11 14.17 6.13
CA ILE A 7 3.74 14.17 5.58
C ILE A 7 2.92 15.30 6.20
N LEU A 8 3.04 15.53 7.50
CA LEU A 8 2.32 16.61 8.19
C LEU A 8 2.71 18.00 7.66
N LEU A 9 4.00 18.25 7.43
CA LEU A 9 4.49 19.51 6.86
C LEU A 9 3.97 19.75 5.43
N ILE A 10 3.90 18.71 4.61
CA ILE A 10 3.34 18.80 3.27
C ILE A 10 1.82 19.06 3.34
N ALA A 11 1.11 18.38 4.24
CA ALA A 11 -0.33 18.51 4.43
C ALA A 11 -0.76 19.91 4.89
N LEU A 12 0.05 20.57 5.70
CA LEU A 12 -0.25 21.92 6.22
C LEU A 12 0.03 23.04 5.22
N ASN A 13 0.78 22.76 4.16
CA ASN A 13 1.19 23.78 3.21
C ASN A 13 0.15 24.03 2.11
N ASP A 14 -0.86 23.17 1.97
CA ASP A 14 -1.91 23.29 0.95
C ASP A 14 -3.28 22.95 1.57
N LEU A 15 -4.01 23.96 1.98
CA LEU A 15 -5.32 23.83 2.65
C LEU A 15 -6.40 23.22 1.72
N ASP A 16 -6.27 23.40 0.41
CA ASP A 16 -7.21 22.83 -0.57
C ASP A 16 -7.09 21.30 -0.66
N GLN A 17 -5.93 20.77 -0.28
CA GLN A 17 -5.67 19.34 -0.24
C GLN A 17 -5.79 18.73 1.18
N LEU A 18 -6.16 19.51 2.18
CA LEU A 18 -6.19 19.08 3.58
C LEU A 18 -7.03 17.82 3.79
N PHE A 19 -8.23 17.76 3.20
CA PHE A 19 -9.09 16.57 3.30
C PHE A 19 -8.45 15.33 2.67
N GLY A 20 -7.86 15.44 1.48
CA GLY A 20 -7.15 14.35 0.82
C GLY A 20 -5.98 13.85 1.67
N ASN A 21 -5.20 14.77 2.25
CA ASN A 21 -4.06 14.46 3.11
C ASN A 21 -4.49 13.77 4.42
N LEU A 22 -5.62 14.19 5.02
CA LEU A 22 -6.19 13.53 6.20
C LEU A 22 -6.65 12.10 5.88
N PHE A 23 -7.35 11.89 4.76
CA PHE A 23 -7.74 10.55 4.32
C PHE A 23 -6.53 9.66 4.06
N THR A 24 -5.48 10.18 3.45
CA THR A 24 -4.21 9.47 3.24
C THR A 24 -3.57 9.05 4.56
N LEU A 25 -3.59 9.93 5.56
CA LEU A 25 -3.06 9.63 6.89
C LEU A 25 -3.86 8.54 7.61
N ILE A 26 -5.20 8.58 7.52
CA ILE A 26 -6.09 7.54 8.05
C ILE A 26 -5.80 6.20 7.35
N CYS A 27 -5.67 6.21 6.03
CA CYS A 27 -5.32 5.02 5.25
C CYS A 27 -3.96 4.44 5.67
N ALA A 28 -2.94 5.28 5.78
CA ALA A 28 -1.60 4.86 6.22
C ALA A 28 -1.61 4.26 7.63
N THR A 29 -2.40 4.84 8.55
CA THR A 29 -2.57 4.30 9.90
C THR A 29 -3.26 2.94 9.87
N GLY A 30 -4.33 2.79 9.08
CA GLY A 30 -5.03 1.52 8.88
C GLY A 30 -4.11 0.45 8.29
N TYR A 31 -3.27 0.83 7.32
CA TYR A 31 -2.31 -0.08 6.71
C TYR A 31 -1.21 -0.52 7.69
N ALA A 32 -0.71 0.39 8.52
CA ALA A 32 0.25 0.04 9.57
C ALA A 32 -0.34 -0.95 10.58
N LEU A 33 -1.57 -0.73 11.02
CA LEU A 33 -2.29 -1.68 11.88
C LEU A 33 -2.48 -3.03 11.21
N HIS A 34 -2.81 -3.05 9.91
CA HIS A 34 -2.95 -4.27 9.11
C HIS A 34 -1.64 -5.08 9.11
N ILE A 35 -0.48 -4.45 8.87
CA ILE A 35 0.83 -5.12 8.88
C ILE A 35 1.11 -5.78 10.23
N VAL A 36 0.84 -5.08 11.34
CA VAL A 36 1.02 -5.61 12.71
C VAL A 36 0.07 -6.78 12.99
N MET A 37 -1.19 -6.67 12.57
CA MET A 37 -2.15 -7.76 12.71
C MET A 37 -1.76 -8.98 11.90
N VAL A 38 -1.29 -8.79 10.67
CA VAL A 38 -0.78 -9.90 9.84
C VAL A 38 0.37 -10.61 10.54
N GLU A 39 1.37 -9.90 11.07
CA GLU A 39 2.46 -10.53 11.82
C GLU A 39 1.95 -11.40 12.97
N ARG A 40 0.94 -10.91 13.69
CA ARG A 40 0.38 -11.62 14.84
C ARG A 40 -0.35 -12.92 14.45
N TYR A 41 -1.11 -12.88 13.35
CA TYR A 41 -1.96 -14.01 12.97
C TYR A 41 -1.32 -14.99 11.99
N ILE A 42 -0.37 -14.52 11.14
CA ILE A 42 0.23 -15.35 10.09
C ILE A 42 0.99 -16.56 10.64
N LYS A 43 1.51 -16.47 11.88
CA LYS A 43 2.24 -17.56 12.54
C LYS A 43 1.33 -18.73 12.93
N ASN A 44 0.05 -18.45 13.17
CA ASN A 44 -0.92 -19.42 13.69
C ASN A 44 -2.00 -19.81 12.67
N MET A 45 -2.00 -19.19 11.49
CA MET A 45 -3.00 -19.41 10.45
C MET A 45 -2.33 -19.74 9.11
N SER A 46 -3.03 -20.52 8.27
CA SER A 46 -2.58 -20.71 6.89
C SER A 46 -2.75 -19.40 6.10
N ILE A 47 -1.84 -19.15 5.15
CA ILE A 47 -1.88 -17.98 4.28
C ILE A 47 -3.23 -17.87 3.57
N SER A 48 -3.73 -18.99 3.02
CA SER A 48 -5.01 -19.01 2.31
C SER A 48 -6.19 -18.62 3.20
N LYS A 49 -6.20 -19.05 4.47
CA LYS A 49 -7.26 -18.69 5.41
C LYS A 49 -7.22 -17.21 5.77
N LEU A 50 -6.02 -16.67 6.03
CA LEU A 50 -5.86 -15.26 6.33
C LEU A 50 -6.27 -14.39 5.14
N MET A 51 -5.84 -14.78 3.95
CA MET A 51 -6.18 -14.12 2.70
C MET A 51 -7.69 -14.12 2.43
N PHE A 52 -8.37 -15.26 2.66
CA PHE A 52 -9.81 -15.35 2.52
C PHE A 52 -10.54 -14.39 3.48
N ILE A 53 -10.13 -14.35 4.75
CA ILE A 53 -10.72 -13.46 5.76
C ILE A 53 -10.54 -12.00 5.36
N GLN A 54 -9.35 -11.61 4.90
CA GLN A 54 -9.06 -10.24 4.45
C GLN A 54 -9.93 -9.84 3.25
N SER A 55 -9.97 -10.68 2.23
CA SER A 55 -10.76 -10.41 1.01
C SER A 55 -12.25 -10.37 1.30
N LEU A 56 -12.75 -11.28 2.15
CA LEU A 56 -14.15 -11.30 2.55
C LEU A 56 -14.52 -10.06 3.37
N SER A 57 -13.68 -9.67 4.32
CA SER A 57 -13.90 -8.46 5.14
C SER A 57 -13.94 -7.21 4.27
N GLY A 58 -13.00 -7.08 3.31
CA GLY A 58 -12.98 -5.98 2.36
C GLY A 58 -14.25 -5.96 1.48
N ALA A 59 -14.64 -7.11 0.96
CA ALA A 59 -15.87 -7.22 0.16
C ALA A 59 -17.12 -6.80 0.95
N ILE A 60 -17.28 -7.29 2.18
CA ILE A 60 -18.42 -6.93 3.05
C ILE A 60 -18.40 -5.42 3.35
N PHE A 61 -17.24 -4.86 3.65
CA PHE A 61 -17.10 -3.43 3.93
C PHE A 61 -17.45 -2.55 2.72
N CYS A 62 -17.21 -3.01 1.51
CA CYS A 62 -17.53 -2.29 0.28
C CYS A 62 -19.01 -2.39 -0.12
N LEU A 63 -19.78 -3.38 0.37
CA LEU A 63 -21.18 -3.59 -0.02
C LEU A 63 -22.06 -2.33 0.10
N PRO A 64 -22.02 -1.55 1.20
CA PRO A 64 -22.86 -0.36 1.35
C PRO A 64 -22.58 0.74 0.32
N PHE A 65 -21.41 0.72 -0.30
CA PHE A 65 -20.97 1.72 -1.28
C PHE A 65 -21.24 1.31 -2.73
N LEU A 66 -21.78 0.11 -2.97
CA LEU A 66 -22.08 -0.36 -4.31
C LEU A 66 -23.29 0.38 -4.89
N ASN A 67 -23.09 0.99 -6.05
CA ASN A 67 -24.16 1.56 -6.83
C ASN A 67 -24.50 0.63 -7.99
N PHE A 68 -25.59 -0.13 -7.85
CA PHE A 68 -26.02 -1.14 -8.81
C PHE A 68 -26.60 -0.54 -10.10
N THR A 69 -26.93 0.76 -10.15
CA THR A 69 -27.52 1.38 -11.33
C THR A 69 -26.54 1.53 -12.50
N ASN A 70 -25.23 1.49 -12.23
CA ASN A 70 -24.18 1.71 -13.21
C ASN A 70 -23.43 0.43 -13.61
N LEU A 71 -23.94 -0.75 -13.27
CA LEU A 71 -23.29 -2.04 -13.61
C LEU A 71 -23.10 -2.25 -15.13
N GLY A 72 -23.96 -1.65 -15.97
CA GLY A 72 -23.81 -1.69 -17.42
C GLY A 72 -22.54 -1.01 -17.96
N LEU A 73 -21.99 -0.04 -17.21
CA LEU A 73 -20.73 0.63 -17.56
C LEU A 73 -19.50 -0.24 -17.29
N ALA A 74 -19.65 -1.29 -16.49
CA ALA A 74 -18.53 -2.16 -16.11
C ALA A 74 -18.04 -3.05 -17.26
N SER A 75 -18.80 -3.23 -18.35
CA SER A 75 -18.40 -4.09 -19.46
C SER A 75 -17.08 -3.66 -20.12
N GLY A 76 -16.82 -2.36 -20.25
CA GLY A 76 -15.56 -1.82 -20.77
C GLY A 76 -14.37 -1.96 -19.81
N PHE A 77 -14.63 -2.25 -18.54
CA PHE A 77 -13.61 -2.33 -17.48
C PHE A 77 -13.39 -3.76 -16.95
N ILE A 78 -13.96 -4.77 -17.60
CA ILE A 78 -13.83 -6.18 -17.16
C ILE A 78 -12.35 -6.57 -17.03
N PHE A 79 -11.52 -6.25 -18.01
CA PHE A 79 -10.10 -6.59 -17.98
C PHE A 79 -9.36 -5.90 -16.82
N PRO A 80 -9.44 -4.57 -16.61
CA PRO A 80 -8.89 -3.92 -15.41
C PRO A 80 -9.40 -4.50 -14.09
N ILE A 81 -10.68 -4.83 -13.99
CA ILE A 81 -11.28 -5.41 -12.77
C ILE A 81 -10.69 -6.80 -12.50
N LEU A 82 -10.60 -7.66 -13.50
CA LEU A 82 -10.00 -8.99 -13.37
C LEU A 82 -8.50 -8.90 -13.04
N PHE A 83 -7.78 -7.98 -13.67
CA PHE A 83 -6.37 -7.74 -13.38
C PHE A 83 -6.17 -7.30 -11.91
N LEU A 84 -6.92 -6.32 -11.44
CA LEU A 84 -6.85 -5.86 -10.05
C LEU A 84 -7.27 -6.96 -9.07
N GLY A 85 -8.32 -7.71 -9.36
CA GLY A 85 -8.80 -8.80 -8.51
C GLY A 85 -7.82 -9.97 -8.44
N PHE A 86 -7.27 -10.40 -9.56
CA PHE A 86 -6.40 -11.58 -9.62
C PHE A 86 -4.93 -11.23 -9.36
N VAL A 87 -4.36 -10.28 -10.10
CA VAL A 87 -2.92 -9.98 -9.98
C VAL A 87 -2.63 -9.21 -8.70
N VAL A 88 -3.36 -8.13 -8.43
CA VAL A 88 -3.09 -7.27 -7.27
C VAL A 88 -3.65 -7.90 -6.00
N ASN A 89 -4.95 -8.23 -5.97
CA ASN A 89 -5.58 -8.70 -4.74
C ASN A 89 -5.21 -10.17 -4.40
N PHE A 90 -5.08 -11.05 -5.38
CA PHE A 90 -4.73 -12.45 -5.11
C PHE A 90 -3.21 -12.67 -5.09
N CYS A 91 -2.51 -12.42 -6.20
CA CYS A 91 -1.09 -12.76 -6.31
C CYS A 91 -0.21 -11.88 -5.42
N ALA A 92 -0.39 -10.55 -5.45
CA ALA A 92 0.45 -9.65 -4.67
C ALA A 92 0.24 -9.82 -3.16
N PHE A 93 -1.02 -9.92 -2.70
CA PHE A 93 -1.30 -10.20 -1.29
C PHE A 93 -0.81 -11.57 -0.83
N TYR A 94 -0.91 -12.60 -1.67
CA TYR A 94 -0.35 -13.90 -1.34
C TYR A 94 1.16 -13.83 -1.12
N LEU A 95 1.90 -13.17 -2.02
CA LEU A 95 3.34 -12.96 -1.89
C LEU A 95 3.70 -12.12 -0.67
N GLN A 96 2.91 -11.09 -0.37
CA GLN A 96 3.05 -10.27 0.82
C GLN A 96 2.93 -11.12 2.09
N LEU A 97 1.86 -11.91 2.22
CA LEU A 97 1.65 -12.78 3.39
C LEU A 97 2.74 -13.85 3.49
N PHE A 98 3.16 -14.43 2.36
CA PHE A 98 4.24 -15.39 2.32
C PHE A 98 5.56 -14.78 2.85
N GLY A 99 5.91 -13.57 2.41
CA GLY A 99 7.09 -12.84 2.89
C GLY A 99 6.98 -12.49 4.39
N GLN A 100 5.84 -11.98 4.83
CA GLN A 100 5.61 -11.60 6.23
C GLN A 100 5.63 -12.77 7.21
N LYS A 101 5.49 -14.02 6.75
CA LYS A 101 5.61 -15.18 7.60
C LYS A 101 7.01 -15.33 8.22
N SER A 102 8.03 -14.82 7.56
CA SER A 102 9.44 -14.97 7.93
C SER A 102 10.07 -13.71 8.52
N ILE A 103 9.38 -12.58 8.48
CA ILE A 103 9.89 -11.28 8.94
C ILE A 103 8.92 -10.63 9.92
N ASN A 104 9.43 -9.71 10.74
CA ASN A 104 8.60 -8.92 11.66
C ASN A 104 7.92 -7.75 10.94
N ALA A 105 6.90 -7.13 11.59
CA ALA A 105 6.15 -6.03 11.03
C ALA A 105 7.01 -4.80 10.71
N SER A 106 8.02 -4.52 11.51
CA SER A 106 8.93 -3.39 11.30
C SER A 106 9.73 -3.54 10.01
N THR A 107 10.33 -4.71 9.80
CA THR A 107 11.06 -5.03 8.56
C THR A 107 10.12 -5.05 7.35
N ALA A 108 8.91 -5.65 7.51
CA ALA A 108 7.92 -5.69 6.45
C ALA A 108 7.50 -4.28 6.00
N SER A 109 7.21 -3.38 6.96
CA SER A 109 6.79 -2.00 6.64
C SER A 109 7.85 -1.21 5.90
N LEU A 110 9.12 -1.44 6.21
CA LEU A 110 10.24 -0.80 5.50
C LEU A 110 10.41 -1.35 4.07
N LEU A 111 10.30 -2.67 3.89
CA LEU A 111 10.34 -3.29 2.57
C LEU A 111 9.18 -2.84 1.69
N PHE A 112 7.99 -2.66 2.25
CA PHE A 112 6.84 -2.10 1.52
C PHE A 112 7.06 -0.63 1.12
N GLY A 113 7.91 0.11 1.84
CA GLY A 113 8.35 1.44 1.43
C GLY A 113 9.05 1.46 0.06
N LEU A 114 9.63 0.34 -0.40
CA LEU A 114 10.17 0.20 -1.75
C LEU A 114 9.12 0.33 -2.85
N GLU A 115 7.85 0.05 -2.55
CA GLU A 115 6.75 0.23 -3.51
C GLU A 115 6.74 1.67 -4.05
N GLY A 116 6.87 2.67 -3.16
CA GLY A 116 6.96 4.07 -3.56
C GLY A 116 8.17 4.37 -4.45
N VAL A 117 9.32 3.75 -4.15
CA VAL A 117 10.53 3.90 -4.97
C VAL A 117 10.32 3.30 -6.36
N PHE A 118 9.77 2.09 -6.45
CA PHE A 118 9.46 1.46 -7.73
C PHE A 118 8.41 2.23 -8.53
N ALA A 119 7.36 2.75 -7.87
CA ALA A 119 6.34 3.58 -8.51
C ALA A 119 6.96 4.83 -9.15
N LEU A 120 7.83 5.53 -8.43
CA LEU A 120 8.56 6.70 -8.97
C LEU A 120 9.47 6.33 -10.15
N LEU A 121 10.21 5.22 -10.06
CA LEU A 121 11.06 4.78 -11.16
C LEU A 121 10.25 4.42 -12.41
N ILE A 122 9.12 3.71 -12.24
CA ILE A 122 8.20 3.39 -13.34
C ILE A 122 7.63 4.68 -13.94
N GLY A 123 7.22 5.66 -13.13
CA GLY A 123 6.76 6.96 -13.58
C GLY A 123 7.78 7.68 -14.47
N VAL A 124 9.05 7.68 -14.04
CA VAL A 124 10.14 8.29 -14.83
C VAL A 124 10.38 7.53 -16.14
N PHE A 125 10.54 6.20 -16.10
CA PHE A 125 10.97 5.42 -17.28
C PHE A 125 9.86 5.15 -18.29
N PHE A 126 8.61 4.99 -17.83
CA PHE A 126 7.50 4.60 -18.71
C PHE A 126 6.52 5.74 -18.99
N VAL A 127 6.36 6.68 -18.06
CA VAL A 127 5.42 7.80 -18.20
C VAL A 127 6.16 9.10 -18.59
N GLY A 128 7.49 9.15 -18.40
CA GLY A 128 8.30 10.33 -18.69
C GLY A 128 8.17 11.44 -17.64
N GLU A 129 7.82 11.08 -16.40
CA GLU A 129 7.74 12.04 -15.30
C GLU A 129 9.11 12.63 -14.97
N VAL A 130 9.15 13.94 -14.75
CA VAL A 130 10.36 14.63 -14.31
C VAL A 130 10.35 14.79 -12.80
N LEU A 131 11.21 14.07 -12.14
CA LEU A 131 11.37 14.15 -10.68
C LEU A 131 12.16 15.41 -10.30
N ASN A 132 11.65 16.12 -9.31
CA ASN A 132 12.39 17.22 -8.69
C ASN A 132 13.45 16.67 -7.70
N LEU A 133 14.34 17.56 -7.25
CA LEU A 133 15.40 17.18 -6.32
C LEU A 133 14.89 16.58 -5.00
N ILE A 134 13.72 17.07 -4.52
CA ILE A 134 13.10 16.59 -3.27
C ILE A 134 12.66 15.13 -3.41
N ASN A 135 12.11 14.75 -4.56
CA ASN A 135 11.70 13.37 -4.84
C ASN A 135 12.91 12.42 -4.83
N TRP A 136 14.03 12.82 -5.45
CA TRP A 136 15.27 12.05 -5.43
C TRP A 136 15.85 11.90 -4.02
N LEU A 137 15.82 12.96 -3.20
CA LEU A 137 16.22 12.89 -1.80
C LEU A 137 15.33 11.93 -1.01
N GLY A 138 14.02 11.92 -1.25
CA GLY A 138 13.08 10.97 -0.65
C GLY A 138 13.43 9.51 -0.97
N VAL A 139 13.72 9.21 -2.23
CA VAL A 139 14.18 7.88 -2.67
C VAL A 139 15.45 7.45 -1.95
N ILE A 140 16.46 8.32 -1.87
CA ILE A 140 17.73 8.03 -1.20
C ILE A 140 17.52 7.74 0.29
N VAL A 141 16.69 8.53 0.97
CA VAL A 141 16.39 8.33 2.40
C VAL A 141 15.71 6.97 2.64
N ILE A 142 14.76 6.59 1.78
CA ILE A 142 14.08 5.28 1.88
C ILE A 142 15.11 4.15 1.70
N LEU A 143 15.93 4.21 0.66
CA LEU A 143 16.92 3.17 0.36
C LEU A 143 17.96 3.03 1.49
N ILE A 144 18.44 4.13 2.05
CA ILE A 144 19.38 4.11 3.19
C ILE A 144 18.70 3.46 4.42
N SER A 145 17.44 3.81 4.70
CA SER A 145 16.70 3.26 5.84
C SER A 145 16.53 1.74 5.72
N ILE A 146 16.22 1.25 4.52
CA ILE A 146 16.06 -0.19 4.26
C ILE A 146 17.42 -0.90 4.40
N PHE A 147 18.48 -0.34 3.82
CA PHE A 147 19.82 -0.92 3.92
C PHE A 147 20.30 -1.05 5.37
N TYR A 148 20.00 -0.05 6.20
CA TYR A 148 20.36 -0.07 7.61
C TYR A 148 19.66 -1.20 8.37
N VAL A 149 18.37 -1.41 8.11
CA VAL A 149 17.58 -2.45 8.79
C VAL A 149 17.92 -3.86 8.32
N ILE A 150 18.29 -4.06 7.05
CA ILE A 150 18.70 -5.39 6.56
C ILE A 150 20.06 -5.82 7.14
N LYS A 151 20.88 -4.86 7.57
CA LYS A 151 22.21 -5.15 8.11
C LYS A 151 22.20 -5.50 9.60
N GLU A 152 21.13 -5.19 10.33
CA GLU A 152 20.92 -5.61 11.72
C GLU A 152 20.27 -7.00 11.78
#